data_a04c0f67df3a067d89636cef3f123767
#
_entry.id   a04c0f67df3a067d89636cef3f123767
#
_cell.length_a   1.000
_cell.length_b   1.000
_cell.length_c   1.000
_cell.angle_alpha   90.00
_cell.angle_beta   90.00
_cell.angle_gamma   90.00
#
_symmetry.space_group_name_H-M   'P 1'
#
loop_
_entity.id
_entity.type
_entity.pdbx_description
1 polymer ?
#
loop_
_entity_poly.entity_id
_entity_poly.type
_entity_poly.pdbx_seq_one_letter_code
_entity_poly.pdbx_strand_id
1 'polypeptide(L)'
;EVSASAAMNFIQWRDLMENPWNHSSESFVNTGLTYDDNIEYLRNFMTKRCDFLNRNLGGESTGTDPDTSQKVTVIEDDTRFYAAKNILNSSGDVRAEDTSDEGGGENLGYCNQGSLTEYKINVTTAGTYNVKARVASNDGTGAFSIYVDNQKIATYRAVNTGGWQVWTTTDAQEITLEAGEHSFAIYFEKSGMNLNWLQFTRETGTDPKPDPKPDPDPDPTPTPTPDPNPDPTPTPTPDPNPNPT
;
A
#
# COMPACT_ATOMS: atom_id res chain seq x y z
N GLU A 1 19.38 2.96 11.54
CA GLU A 1 19.51 3.61 12.88
C GLU A 1 18.14 3.91 13.50
N VAL A 2 17.15 4.37 12.71
CA VAL A 2 15.81 4.66 13.24
C VAL A 2 15.09 3.39 13.72
N SER A 3 15.30 2.25 13.06
CA SER A 3 14.70 0.97 13.46
C SER A 3 15.17 0.48 14.82
N ALA A 4 16.47 0.62 15.11
CA ALA A 4 17.04 0.24 16.41
C ALA A 4 16.58 1.18 17.53
N SER A 5 16.46 2.49 17.24
CA SER A 5 15.95 3.48 18.18
C SER A 5 14.46 3.31 18.46
N ALA A 6 13.66 3.01 17.43
CA ALA A 6 12.24 2.73 17.59
C ALA A 6 12.00 1.43 18.36
N ALA A 7 12.78 0.39 18.10
CA ALA A 7 12.74 -0.86 18.84
C ALA A 7 13.10 -0.65 20.31
N MET A 8 14.14 0.14 20.60
CA MET A 8 14.56 0.44 21.97
C MET A 8 13.53 1.29 22.73
N ASN A 9 12.93 2.29 22.09
CA ASN A 9 11.85 3.06 22.70
C ASN A 9 10.61 2.21 22.98
N PHE A 10 10.26 1.32 22.07
CA PHE A 10 9.14 0.39 22.25
C PHE A 10 9.39 -0.57 23.42
N ILE A 11 10.59 -1.09 23.53
CA ILE A 11 11.04 -1.94 24.62
C ILE A 11 10.88 -1.20 25.96
N GLN A 12 11.39 0.02 26.08
CA GLN A 12 11.28 0.83 27.31
C GLN A 12 9.83 1.14 27.68
N TRP A 13 8.97 1.45 26.69
CA TRP A 13 7.55 1.73 26.94
C TRP A 13 6.78 0.50 27.40
N ARG A 14 7.07 -0.65 26.86
CA ARG A 14 6.43 -1.91 27.28
C ARG A 14 6.80 -2.26 28.71
N ASP A 15 8.07 -2.13 29.08
CA ASP A 15 8.55 -2.40 30.44
C ASP A 15 7.89 -1.44 31.45
N LEU A 16 7.77 -0.17 31.12
CA LEU A 16 7.06 0.83 31.92
C LEU A 16 5.57 0.52 32.12
N MET A 17 4.93 -0.09 31.15
CA MET A 17 3.49 -0.38 31.18
C MET A 17 3.15 -1.71 31.88
N GLU A 18 3.99 -2.74 31.70
CA GLU A 18 3.78 -4.07 32.27
C GLU A 18 4.40 -4.23 33.67
N ASN A 19 5.49 -3.50 33.96
CA ASN A 19 6.18 -3.56 35.24
C ASN A 19 6.80 -2.22 35.64
N PRO A 20 6.00 -1.25 36.09
CA PRO A 20 6.50 0.10 36.39
C PRO A 20 7.57 0.15 37.50
N TRP A 21 7.82 -0.97 38.19
CA TRP A 21 8.73 -1.06 39.32
C TRP A 21 9.90 -2.03 39.13
N ASN A 22 10.00 -2.73 38.01
CA ASN A 22 11.03 -3.71 37.76
C ASN A 22 11.84 -3.40 36.48
N HIS A 23 12.96 -2.74 36.63
CA HIS A 23 13.86 -2.36 35.56
C HIS A 23 14.89 -3.45 35.20
N SER A 24 14.58 -4.74 35.34
CA SER A 24 15.52 -5.78 34.93
C SER A 24 15.52 -5.95 33.42
N SER A 25 16.68 -5.73 32.81
CA SER A 25 16.93 -5.79 31.36
C SER A 25 16.82 -7.21 30.76
N GLU A 26 16.52 -8.22 31.57
CA GLU A 26 16.54 -9.63 31.15
C GLU A 26 15.19 -10.12 30.53
N SER A 27 14.11 -9.36 30.70
CA SER A 27 12.76 -9.76 30.19
C SER A 27 12.59 -9.57 28.68
N PHE A 28 13.52 -8.90 28.00
CA PHE A 28 13.38 -8.46 26.62
C PHE A 28 13.87 -9.43 25.55
N VAL A 29 14.59 -10.48 25.95
CA VAL A 29 15.34 -11.30 24.99
C VAL A 29 14.52 -12.40 24.34
N ASN A 30 13.24 -12.58 24.71
CA ASN A 30 12.56 -13.84 24.37
C ASN A 30 11.15 -13.73 23.76
N THR A 31 10.79 -12.65 23.08
CA THR A 31 9.45 -12.59 22.46
C THR A 31 9.40 -13.14 21.03
N GLY A 32 10.56 -13.40 20.39
CA GLY A 32 10.59 -13.92 19.01
C GLY A 32 9.94 -13.02 17.96
N LEU A 33 9.48 -11.82 18.36
CA LEU A 33 8.78 -10.89 17.48
C LEU A 33 9.77 -10.09 16.63
N THR A 34 9.49 -9.98 15.35
CA THR A 34 10.22 -9.10 14.43
C THR A 34 9.88 -7.62 14.69
N TYR A 35 10.64 -6.71 14.09
CA TYR A 35 10.33 -5.28 14.13
C TYR A 35 8.90 -4.98 13.60
N ASP A 36 8.51 -5.66 12.53
CA ASP A 36 7.18 -5.49 11.91
C ASP A 36 6.07 -6.02 12.82
N ASP A 37 6.27 -7.15 13.49
CA ASP A 37 5.35 -7.67 14.50
C ASP A 37 5.14 -6.67 15.65
N ASN A 38 6.21 -6.01 16.06
CA ASN A 38 6.13 -4.99 17.12
C ASN A 38 5.38 -3.72 16.68
N ILE A 39 5.54 -3.31 15.41
CA ILE A 39 4.78 -2.19 14.83
C ILE A 39 3.29 -2.56 14.74
N GLU A 40 2.96 -3.76 14.30
CA GLU A 40 1.59 -4.24 14.23
C GLU A 40 0.96 -4.33 15.64
N TYR A 41 1.69 -4.84 16.61
CA TYR A 41 1.25 -4.86 18.00
C TYR A 41 0.95 -3.46 18.53
N LEU A 42 1.85 -2.48 18.27
CA LEU A 42 1.65 -1.09 18.69
C LEU A 42 0.42 -0.47 18.03
N ARG A 43 0.21 -0.67 16.75
CA ARG A 43 -0.99 -0.23 16.03
C ARG A 43 -2.26 -0.80 16.66
N ASN A 44 -2.29 -2.10 16.88
CA ASN A 44 -3.41 -2.79 17.50
C ASN A 44 -3.68 -2.31 18.92
N PHE A 45 -2.63 -2.06 19.70
CA PHE A 45 -2.75 -1.49 21.05
C PHE A 45 -3.35 -0.08 21.00
N MET A 46 -2.82 0.80 20.14
CA MET A 46 -3.33 2.17 20.01
C MET A 46 -4.79 2.19 19.57
N THR A 47 -5.16 1.39 18.58
CA THR A 47 -6.54 1.26 18.11
C THR A 47 -7.47 0.81 19.24
N LYS A 48 -7.12 -0.28 19.93
CA LYS A 48 -7.90 -0.78 21.08
C LYS A 48 -8.00 0.25 22.21
N ARG A 49 -6.93 1.01 22.43
CA ARG A 49 -6.91 2.06 23.47
C ARG A 49 -7.82 3.22 23.10
N CYS A 50 -7.80 3.67 21.85
CA CYS A 50 -8.70 4.70 21.35
C CYS A 50 -10.17 4.23 21.45
N ASP A 51 -10.45 3.00 21.02
CA ASP A 51 -11.79 2.42 21.14
C ASP A 51 -12.28 2.31 22.59
N PHE A 52 -11.37 1.93 23.51
CA PHE A 52 -11.67 1.88 24.93
C PHE A 52 -11.99 3.28 25.49
N LEU A 53 -11.18 4.27 25.16
CA LEU A 53 -11.38 5.65 25.62
C LEU A 53 -12.68 6.22 25.07
N ASN A 54 -12.97 6.02 23.80
CA ASN A 54 -14.21 6.47 23.16
C ASN A 54 -15.46 5.84 23.82
N ARG A 55 -15.41 4.55 24.18
CA ARG A 55 -16.54 3.84 24.80
C ARG A 55 -16.73 4.18 26.28
N ASN A 56 -15.65 4.41 27.03
CA ASN A 56 -15.74 4.51 28.50
C ASN A 56 -15.69 5.95 29.04
N LEU A 57 -15.21 6.90 28.26
CA LEU A 57 -15.17 8.28 28.72
C LEU A 57 -16.39 9.10 28.31
N GLY A 58 -17.37 8.50 27.62
CA GLY A 58 -18.67 9.13 27.32
C GLY A 58 -18.59 10.46 26.61
N GLY A 59 -17.42 10.80 26.10
CA GLY A 59 -17.27 11.92 25.21
C GLY A 59 -17.88 11.54 23.88
N GLU A 60 -19.05 12.08 23.55
CA GLU A 60 -19.30 12.31 22.15
C GLU A 60 -18.04 13.02 21.66
N SER A 61 -17.30 12.35 20.81
CA SER A 61 -16.26 13.01 20.02
C SER A 61 -16.98 14.04 19.17
N THR A 62 -17.24 15.20 19.73
CA THR A 62 -17.39 16.44 18.98
C THR A 62 -16.01 16.95 18.55
N GLY A 63 -14.98 16.14 18.67
CA GLY A 63 -13.85 16.19 17.82
C GLY A 63 -14.37 15.83 16.45
N THR A 64 -14.84 16.81 15.72
CA THR A 64 -14.71 16.85 14.29
C THR A 64 -13.30 16.38 14.05
N ASP A 65 -13.15 15.11 13.62
CA ASP A 65 -11.99 14.65 12.87
C ASP A 65 -11.66 15.84 11.95
N PRO A 66 -10.49 16.51 12.12
CA PRO A 66 -10.24 17.71 11.35
C PRO A 66 -10.50 17.31 9.92
N ASP A 67 -11.56 17.86 9.36
CA ASP A 67 -12.26 17.51 8.11
C ASP A 67 -11.29 16.86 7.09
N THR A 68 -11.02 15.58 7.26
CA THR A 68 -10.15 14.80 6.36
C THR A 68 -10.78 14.70 4.98
N SER A 69 -12.09 14.95 4.87
CA SER A 69 -12.79 14.99 3.58
C SER A 69 -12.28 16.11 2.68
N GLN A 70 -11.74 17.19 3.23
CA GLN A 70 -11.15 18.30 2.47
C GLN A 70 -9.70 18.08 2.05
N LYS A 71 -9.03 17.06 2.57
CA LYS A 71 -7.61 16.77 2.28
C LYS A 71 -7.42 15.59 1.31
N VAL A 72 -8.47 15.11 0.71
CA VAL A 72 -8.37 14.05 -0.31
C VAL A 72 -8.02 14.68 -1.65
N THR A 73 -6.96 14.18 -2.30
CA THR A 73 -6.63 14.57 -3.67
C THR A 73 -7.26 13.58 -4.64
N VAL A 74 -8.07 14.07 -5.55
CA VAL A 74 -8.70 13.24 -6.59
C VAL A 74 -7.70 13.03 -7.72
N ILE A 75 -7.50 11.77 -8.12
CA ILE A 75 -6.68 11.37 -9.26
C ILE A 75 -7.62 10.96 -10.38
N GLU A 76 -7.65 11.78 -11.42
CA GLU A 76 -8.37 11.58 -12.68
C GLU A 76 -7.41 11.13 -13.79
N ASP A 77 -7.91 11.02 -15.02
CA ASP A 77 -7.11 10.58 -16.18
C ASP A 77 -5.90 11.49 -16.48
N ASP A 78 -5.96 12.75 -16.10
CA ASP A 78 -4.86 13.72 -16.18
C ASP A 78 -4.88 14.63 -14.95
N THR A 79 -4.05 14.32 -13.96
CA THR A 79 -4.04 15.04 -12.68
C THR A 79 -2.64 15.47 -12.28
N ARG A 80 -2.50 16.75 -11.91
CA ARG A 80 -1.30 17.25 -11.23
C ARG A 80 -1.48 17.25 -9.73
N PHE A 81 -0.76 16.37 -9.07
CA PHE A 81 -0.68 16.23 -7.62
C PHE A 81 0.45 17.11 -7.08
N TYR A 82 0.12 18.18 -6.37
CA TYR A 82 1.12 19.06 -5.75
C TYR A 82 1.58 18.50 -4.40
N ALA A 83 2.85 18.18 -4.30
CA ALA A 83 3.41 17.47 -3.15
C ALA A 83 3.33 18.27 -1.82
N ALA A 84 3.36 19.58 -1.88
CA ALA A 84 3.20 20.43 -0.69
C ALA A 84 1.75 20.65 -0.25
N LYS A 85 0.77 20.14 -1.01
CA LYS A 85 -0.66 20.31 -0.70
C LYS A 85 -1.28 19.06 -0.10
N ASN A 86 -2.32 19.23 0.70
CA ASN A 86 -3.13 18.16 1.27
C ASN A 86 -2.34 17.12 2.09
N ILE A 87 -1.20 17.52 2.66
CA ILE A 87 -0.42 16.67 3.54
C ILE A 87 -1.26 16.36 4.79
N LEU A 88 -1.45 15.09 5.09
CA LEU A 88 -2.12 14.62 6.30
C LEU A 88 -1.13 14.51 7.45
N ASN A 89 0.04 13.94 7.15
CA ASN A 89 1.11 13.71 8.09
C ASN A 89 2.47 13.93 7.44
N SER A 90 3.46 14.33 8.23
CA SER A 90 4.86 14.36 7.79
C SER A 90 5.79 13.98 8.93
N SER A 91 6.92 13.38 8.58
CA SER A 91 7.99 13.07 9.51
C SER A 91 9.36 13.40 8.91
N GLY A 92 10.34 13.66 9.76
CA GLY A 92 11.65 14.15 9.35
C GLY A 92 11.64 15.66 9.12
N ASP A 93 12.61 16.15 8.33
CA ASP A 93 12.82 17.60 8.12
C ASP A 93 12.02 18.18 6.94
N VAL A 94 11.33 17.32 6.18
CA VAL A 94 10.58 17.73 4.99
C VAL A 94 9.50 18.77 5.36
N ARG A 95 9.44 19.84 4.58
CA ARG A 95 8.46 20.91 4.76
C ARG A 95 8.14 21.64 3.47
N ALA A 96 7.01 22.32 3.43
CA ALA A 96 6.63 23.20 2.34
C ALA A 96 7.51 24.47 2.36
N GLU A 97 7.90 24.93 1.19
CA GLU A 97 8.58 26.20 0.96
C GLU A 97 8.10 26.81 -0.36
N ASP A 98 8.23 28.14 -0.50
CA ASP A 98 7.86 28.83 -1.73
C ASP A 98 8.67 28.29 -2.91
N THR A 99 7.99 28.04 -4.05
CA THR A 99 8.65 27.59 -5.27
C THR A 99 8.83 28.71 -6.27
N SER A 100 9.98 28.71 -6.97
CA SER A 100 10.20 29.55 -8.15
C SER A 100 9.81 28.84 -9.46
N ASP A 101 9.22 27.64 -9.40
CA ASP A 101 8.78 26.93 -10.58
C ASP A 101 7.61 27.65 -11.28
N GLU A 102 7.42 27.32 -12.57
CA GLU A 102 6.32 27.88 -13.34
C GLU A 102 4.97 27.58 -12.68
N GLY A 103 4.15 28.61 -12.51
CA GLY A 103 2.87 28.55 -11.82
C GLY A 103 2.92 28.90 -10.34
N GLY A 104 4.10 29.07 -9.74
CA GLY A 104 4.28 29.46 -8.34
C GLY A 104 3.72 28.45 -7.35
N GLY A 105 3.43 28.92 -6.12
CA GLY A 105 2.93 28.10 -5.03
C GLY A 105 4.03 27.55 -4.15
N GLU A 106 3.89 26.31 -3.69
CA GLU A 106 4.83 25.67 -2.75
C GLU A 106 5.32 24.32 -3.29
N ASN A 107 6.56 23.98 -2.94
CA ASN A 107 7.17 22.67 -3.13
C ASN A 107 7.56 22.05 -1.79
N LEU A 108 7.82 20.74 -1.78
CA LEU A 108 8.52 20.09 -0.67
C LEU A 108 10.01 20.41 -0.80
N GLY A 109 10.55 21.04 0.24
CA GLY A 109 11.98 21.26 0.45
C GLY A 109 12.47 20.51 1.69
N TYR A 110 13.78 20.58 1.94
CA TYR A 110 14.42 19.88 3.06
C TYR A 110 14.13 18.36 3.06
N CYS A 111 14.03 17.80 1.88
CA CYS A 111 13.73 16.37 1.65
C CYS A 111 14.95 15.51 2.01
N ASN A 112 15.18 15.33 3.31
CA ASN A 112 16.27 14.53 3.83
C ASN A 112 15.92 13.03 3.80
N GLN A 113 16.95 12.20 3.72
CA GLN A 113 16.79 10.75 3.80
C GLN A 113 15.99 10.35 5.05
N GLY A 114 14.99 9.50 4.88
CA GLY A 114 14.09 9.05 5.95
C GLY A 114 12.90 9.96 6.19
N SER A 115 12.82 11.13 5.54
CA SER A 115 11.62 11.96 5.61
C SER A 115 10.46 11.31 4.85
N LEU A 116 9.25 11.53 5.34
CA LEU A 116 8.01 10.97 4.81
C LEU A 116 6.92 12.03 4.79
N THR A 117 6.09 12.02 3.75
CA THR A 117 4.82 12.75 3.72
C THR A 117 3.70 11.79 3.35
N GLU A 118 2.58 11.90 4.05
CA GLU A 118 1.42 11.03 3.88
C GLU A 118 0.20 11.83 3.42
N TYR A 119 -0.58 11.21 2.55
CA TYR A 119 -1.74 11.81 1.91
C TYR A 119 -2.86 10.78 1.78
N LYS A 120 -4.03 11.26 1.43
CA LYS A 120 -5.15 10.46 0.96
C LYS A 120 -5.47 10.82 -0.48
N ILE A 121 -5.58 9.84 -1.33
CA ILE A 121 -6.00 10.03 -2.73
C ILE A 121 -7.29 9.27 -2.99
N ASN A 122 -8.06 9.74 -3.96
CA ASN A 122 -9.20 9.02 -4.51
C ASN A 122 -9.02 8.89 -6.02
N VAL A 123 -8.77 7.68 -6.48
CA VAL A 123 -8.57 7.36 -7.90
C VAL A 123 -9.95 7.15 -8.54
N THR A 124 -10.29 7.94 -9.53
CA THR A 124 -11.62 7.87 -10.16
C THR A 124 -11.76 6.69 -11.11
N THR A 125 -10.69 6.28 -11.75
CA THR A 125 -10.69 5.20 -12.74
C THR A 125 -9.48 4.31 -12.54
N ALA A 126 -9.69 3.01 -12.36
CA ALA A 126 -8.61 2.04 -12.31
C ALA A 126 -7.83 1.98 -13.62
N GLY A 127 -6.56 1.66 -13.57
CA GLY A 127 -5.75 1.48 -14.78
C GLY A 127 -4.28 1.77 -14.58
N THR A 128 -3.56 1.76 -15.69
CA THR A 128 -2.14 2.13 -15.74
C THR A 128 -2.01 3.63 -15.93
N TYR A 129 -1.18 4.24 -15.10
CA TYR A 129 -0.86 5.66 -15.13
C TYR A 129 0.63 5.85 -15.41
N ASN A 130 0.94 6.71 -16.36
CA ASN A 130 2.26 7.28 -16.55
C ASN A 130 2.45 8.43 -15.56
N VAL A 131 3.37 8.28 -14.63
CA VAL A 131 3.62 9.30 -13.59
C VAL A 131 4.98 9.91 -13.77
N LYS A 132 5.02 11.24 -13.87
CA LYS A 132 6.23 12.08 -13.95
C LYS A 132 6.35 12.91 -12.68
N ALA A 133 7.56 13.20 -12.25
CA ALA A 133 7.83 14.06 -11.11
C ALA A 133 8.55 15.35 -11.54
N ARG A 134 8.19 16.47 -10.93
CA ARG A 134 8.85 17.78 -11.08
C ARG A 134 9.79 17.99 -9.91
N VAL A 135 11.08 17.97 -10.19
CA VAL A 135 12.13 17.97 -9.18
C VAL A 135 13.17 19.04 -9.43
N ALA A 136 13.81 19.48 -8.36
CA ALA A 136 15.01 20.30 -8.42
C ALA A 136 16.09 19.68 -7.52
N SER A 137 17.34 19.71 -7.96
CA SER A 137 18.46 19.14 -7.20
C SER A 137 19.75 19.85 -7.55
N ASN A 138 20.48 20.28 -6.53
CA ASN A 138 21.76 20.96 -6.75
C ASN A 138 22.88 20.03 -7.20
N ASP A 139 22.81 18.74 -6.86
CA ASP A 139 23.88 17.76 -7.09
C ASP A 139 23.41 16.44 -7.72
N GLY A 140 22.10 16.21 -7.84
CA GLY A 140 21.52 15.01 -8.43
C GLY A 140 21.54 13.77 -7.54
N THR A 141 21.75 13.92 -6.24
CA THR A 141 21.84 12.78 -5.31
C THR A 141 20.50 12.30 -4.80
N GLY A 142 19.45 13.13 -4.87
CA GLY A 142 18.14 12.89 -4.30
C GLY A 142 17.41 11.69 -4.90
N ALA A 143 16.65 10.99 -4.08
CA ALA A 143 15.74 9.94 -4.53
C ALA A 143 14.54 9.84 -3.58
N PHE A 144 13.36 9.56 -4.15
CA PHE A 144 12.16 9.26 -3.37
C PHE A 144 11.40 8.09 -3.97
N SER A 145 10.59 7.45 -3.13
CA SER A 145 9.68 6.37 -3.52
C SER A 145 8.25 6.76 -3.22
N ILE A 146 7.35 6.29 -4.07
CA ILE A 146 5.90 6.39 -3.89
C ILE A 146 5.38 5.08 -3.33
N TYR A 147 4.53 5.19 -2.32
CA TYR A 147 3.79 4.08 -1.73
C TYR A 147 2.29 4.32 -1.88
N VAL A 148 1.56 3.29 -2.24
CA VAL A 148 0.10 3.22 -2.21
C VAL A 148 -0.30 2.04 -1.35
N ASP A 149 -1.15 2.25 -0.35
CA ASP A 149 -1.58 1.25 0.62
C ASP A 149 -0.42 0.45 1.25
N ASN A 150 0.63 1.20 1.63
CA ASN A 150 1.89 0.69 2.18
C ASN A 150 2.73 -0.17 1.20
N GLN A 151 2.36 -0.26 -0.06
CA GLN A 151 3.15 -0.94 -1.09
C GLN A 151 3.97 0.08 -1.88
N LYS A 152 5.27 -0.17 -2.01
CA LYS A 152 6.16 0.63 -2.85
C LYS A 152 5.86 0.35 -4.31
N ILE A 153 5.45 1.38 -5.05
CA ILE A 153 5.04 1.25 -6.45
C ILE A 153 5.98 1.91 -7.45
N ALA A 154 6.75 2.92 -7.03
CA ALA A 154 7.70 3.61 -7.92
C ALA A 154 8.86 4.21 -7.12
N THR A 155 10.00 4.43 -7.79
CA THR A 155 11.15 5.15 -7.24
C THR A 155 11.70 6.12 -8.26
N TYR A 156 11.81 7.39 -7.90
CA TYR A 156 12.36 8.45 -8.71
C TYR A 156 13.73 8.87 -8.20
N ARG A 157 14.59 9.26 -9.13
CA ARG A 157 15.92 9.81 -8.83
C ARG A 157 16.01 11.20 -9.41
N ALA A 158 16.55 12.12 -8.64
CA ALA A 158 16.86 13.44 -9.16
C ALA A 158 18.05 13.36 -10.11
N VAL A 159 18.06 14.28 -11.08
CA VAL A 159 19.24 14.62 -11.87
C VAL A 159 19.78 15.95 -11.36
N ASN A 160 21.06 16.23 -11.58
CA ASN A 160 21.62 17.53 -11.23
C ASN A 160 20.98 18.61 -12.11
N THR A 161 20.26 19.53 -11.52
CA THR A 161 19.63 20.66 -12.19
C THR A 161 20.42 21.98 -11.97
N GLY A 162 21.43 21.96 -11.12
CA GLY A 162 22.27 23.11 -10.80
C GLY A 162 21.72 24.03 -9.71
N GLY A 163 20.63 23.63 -9.02
CA GLY A 163 20.09 24.42 -7.90
C GLY A 163 18.80 23.85 -7.32
N TRP A 164 18.51 24.25 -6.09
CA TRP A 164 17.34 23.80 -5.33
C TRP A 164 16.00 24.32 -5.88
N GLN A 165 16.04 25.32 -6.74
CA GLN A 165 14.88 25.93 -7.40
C GLN A 165 15.05 25.96 -8.94
N VAL A 166 15.95 25.13 -9.46
CA VAL A 166 16.08 24.90 -10.91
C VAL A 166 15.37 23.58 -11.22
N TRP A 167 14.25 23.67 -11.91
CA TRP A 167 13.28 22.59 -12.01
C TRP A 167 13.41 21.80 -13.33
N THR A 168 13.27 20.48 -13.23
CA THR A 168 13.15 19.57 -14.37
C THR A 168 12.06 18.54 -14.12
N THR A 169 11.56 17.94 -15.18
CA THR A 169 10.59 16.85 -15.10
C THR A 169 11.30 15.54 -15.42
N THR A 170 11.09 14.53 -14.59
CA THR A 170 11.65 13.18 -14.77
C THR A 170 10.99 12.45 -15.94
N ASP A 171 11.60 11.35 -16.37
CA ASP A 171 10.92 10.37 -17.21
C ASP A 171 9.70 9.80 -16.46
N ALA A 172 8.71 9.36 -17.24
CA ALA A 172 7.52 8.72 -16.68
C ALA A 172 7.88 7.34 -16.15
N GLN A 173 7.19 6.97 -15.06
CA GLN A 173 7.12 5.58 -14.60
C GLN A 173 5.67 5.11 -14.67
N GLU A 174 5.48 3.90 -15.16
CA GLU A 174 4.18 3.25 -15.18
C GLU A 174 3.84 2.71 -13.80
N ILE A 175 2.65 3.05 -13.31
CA ILE A 175 2.09 2.51 -12.06
C ILE A 175 0.65 2.07 -12.31
N THR A 176 0.25 0.98 -11.68
CA THR A 176 -1.16 0.53 -11.71
C THR A 176 -1.86 1.00 -10.45
N LEU A 177 -3.02 1.64 -10.61
CA LEU A 177 -3.87 2.10 -9.51
C LEU A 177 -5.26 1.48 -9.66
N GLU A 178 -5.80 1.02 -8.54
CA GLU A 178 -7.19 0.62 -8.44
C GLU A 178 -8.07 1.86 -8.22
N ALA A 179 -9.36 1.77 -8.56
CA ALA A 179 -10.31 2.85 -8.30
C ALA A 179 -10.72 2.87 -6.82
N GLY A 180 -10.86 4.07 -6.27
CA GLY A 180 -11.28 4.27 -4.88
C GLY A 180 -10.30 5.07 -4.05
N GLU A 181 -10.52 5.07 -2.74
CA GLU A 181 -9.67 5.78 -1.78
C GLU A 181 -8.47 4.92 -1.38
N HIS A 182 -7.29 5.55 -1.39
CA HIS A 182 -6.03 4.93 -1.02
C HIS A 182 -5.22 5.80 -0.08
N SER A 183 -4.43 5.17 0.78
CA SER A 183 -3.31 5.84 1.44
C SER A 183 -2.19 6.07 0.41
N PHE A 184 -1.62 7.26 0.41
CA PHE A 184 -0.54 7.63 -0.50
C PHE A 184 0.60 8.23 0.29
N ALA A 185 1.83 7.80 0.04
CA ALA A 185 2.98 8.34 0.74
C ALA A 185 4.18 8.55 -0.19
N ILE A 186 4.95 9.59 0.13
CA ILE A 186 6.22 9.90 -0.51
C ILE A 186 7.31 9.75 0.55
N TYR A 187 8.20 8.78 0.34
CA TYR A 187 9.33 8.52 1.22
C TYR A 187 10.65 8.91 0.54
N PHE A 188 11.44 9.73 1.20
CA PHE A 188 12.72 10.19 0.67
C PHE A 188 13.83 9.19 1.01
N GLU A 189 14.25 8.43 0.01
CA GLU A 189 15.31 7.41 0.09
C GLU A 189 16.70 8.02 0.27
N LYS A 190 16.90 9.20 -0.33
CA LYS A 190 18.15 9.97 -0.28
C LYS A 190 17.86 11.45 -0.24
N SER A 191 18.67 12.17 0.53
CA SER A 191 18.68 13.63 0.55
C SER A 191 19.17 14.20 -0.80
N GLY A 192 18.88 15.48 -1.04
CA GLY A 192 19.48 16.20 -2.15
C GLY A 192 18.49 16.55 -3.26
N MET A 193 17.21 16.74 -2.95
CA MET A 193 16.20 17.18 -3.92
C MET A 193 15.07 17.97 -3.27
N ASN A 194 14.39 18.75 -4.09
CA ASN A 194 13.07 19.31 -3.83
C ASN A 194 12.07 18.65 -4.78
N LEU A 195 10.80 18.56 -4.34
CA LEU A 195 9.71 17.96 -5.10
C LEU A 195 8.53 18.93 -5.17
N ASN A 196 8.15 19.34 -6.37
CA ASN A 196 7.01 20.23 -6.57
C ASN A 196 5.71 19.43 -6.78
N TRP A 197 5.64 18.63 -7.83
CA TRP A 197 4.44 17.90 -8.17
C TRP A 197 4.72 16.55 -8.84
N LEU A 198 3.69 15.70 -8.85
CA LEU A 198 3.58 14.50 -9.66
C LEU A 198 2.49 14.71 -10.72
N GLN A 199 2.76 14.38 -11.97
CA GLN A 199 1.77 14.38 -13.03
C GLN A 199 1.35 12.96 -13.32
N PHE A 200 0.08 12.65 -13.06
CA PHE A 200 -0.55 11.39 -13.39
C PHE A 200 -1.25 11.54 -14.74
N THR A 201 -0.98 10.63 -15.67
CA THR A 201 -1.66 10.57 -16.97
C THR A 201 -2.05 9.13 -17.24
N ARG A 202 -3.36 8.83 -17.23
CA ARG A 202 -3.84 7.47 -17.47
C ARG A 202 -3.62 7.06 -18.92
N GLU A 203 -3.17 5.84 -19.15
CA GLU A 203 -3.08 5.27 -20.48
C GLU A 203 -4.49 4.95 -21.01
N THR A 204 -4.94 5.73 -21.98
CA THR A 204 -6.18 5.48 -22.70
C THR A 204 -5.94 4.40 -23.75
N GLY A 205 -6.45 3.20 -23.54
CA GLY A 205 -6.32 2.07 -24.48
C GLY A 205 -5.87 0.77 -23.84
N THR A 206 -5.47 0.80 -22.57
CA THR A 206 -5.18 -0.39 -21.77
C THR A 206 -6.22 -0.55 -20.64
N ASP A 207 -7.51 -0.37 -20.95
CA ASP A 207 -8.51 -0.90 -20.02
C ASP A 207 -8.15 -2.36 -19.79
N PRO A 208 -7.94 -2.82 -18.56
CA PRO A 208 -7.69 -4.22 -18.30
C PRO A 208 -8.82 -4.97 -18.99
N LYS A 209 -8.45 -5.79 -20.00
CA LYS A 209 -9.41 -6.67 -20.66
C LYS A 209 -10.18 -7.34 -19.54
N PRO A 210 -11.51 -7.18 -19.46
CA PRO A 210 -12.28 -7.82 -18.41
C PRO A 210 -11.88 -9.28 -18.38
N ASP A 211 -11.56 -9.76 -17.19
CA ASP A 211 -11.19 -11.16 -16.96
C ASP A 211 -12.17 -12.02 -17.78
N PRO A 212 -11.70 -12.94 -18.62
CA PRO A 212 -12.62 -13.74 -19.42
C PRO A 212 -13.63 -14.35 -18.45
N LYS A 213 -14.91 -13.96 -18.63
CA LYS A 213 -16.01 -14.54 -17.87
C LYS A 213 -15.76 -16.04 -17.80
N PRO A 214 -15.75 -16.65 -16.61
CA PRO A 214 -15.51 -18.08 -16.50
C PRO A 214 -16.43 -18.76 -17.50
N ASP A 215 -15.82 -19.60 -18.33
CA ASP A 215 -16.52 -20.40 -19.34
C ASP A 215 -17.69 -21.09 -18.63
N PRO A 216 -18.92 -20.98 -19.11
CA PRO A 216 -20.03 -21.64 -18.46
C PRO A 216 -19.65 -23.12 -18.29
N ASP A 217 -19.75 -23.59 -17.05
CA ASP A 217 -19.49 -24.96 -16.64
C ASP A 217 -20.05 -25.88 -17.71
N PRO A 218 -19.25 -26.80 -18.29
CA PRO A 218 -19.71 -27.66 -19.34
C PRO A 218 -20.99 -28.39 -18.88
N ASP A 219 -22.04 -28.25 -19.67
CA ASP A 219 -23.35 -28.84 -19.43
C ASP A 219 -23.13 -30.31 -18.94
N PRO A 220 -23.70 -30.72 -17.81
CA PRO A 220 -23.46 -32.04 -17.28
C PRO A 220 -23.76 -33.08 -18.35
N THR A 221 -22.76 -33.88 -18.68
CA THR A 221 -22.87 -35.01 -19.64
C THR A 221 -24.10 -35.80 -19.26
N PRO A 222 -25.07 -36.03 -20.18
CA PRO A 222 -26.28 -36.78 -19.85
C PRO A 222 -25.90 -38.12 -19.30
N THR A 223 -26.40 -38.46 -18.12
CA THR A 223 -26.25 -39.76 -17.50
C THR A 223 -26.74 -40.82 -18.50
N PRO A 224 -25.95 -41.83 -18.84
CA PRO A 224 -26.41 -42.89 -19.76
C PRO A 224 -27.67 -43.52 -19.20
N THR A 225 -28.71 -43.52 -20.01
CA THR A 225 -29.99 -44.21 -19.70
C THR A 225 -29.67 -45.69 -19.46
N PRO A 226 -30.11 -46.28 -18.33
CA PRO A 226 -29.91 -47.70 -18.11
C PRO A 226 -30.57 -48.51 -19.24
N ASP A 227 -29.86 -49.49 -19.78
CA ASP A 227 -30.40 -50.40 -20.77
C ASP A 227 -31.61 -51.16 -20.18
N PRO A 228 -32.82 -51.06 -20.78
CA PRO A 228 -34.02 -51.63 -20.21
C PRO A 228 -34.11 -53.17 -20.34
N ASN A 229 -33.11 -53.80 -20.91
CA ASN A 229 -33.20 -55.26 -21.15
C ASN A 229 -31.84 -55.96 -20.98
N PRO A 230 -31.43 -56.36 -19.75
CA PRO A 230 -30.26 -57.18 -19.60
C PRO A 230 -30.54 -58.57 -20.28
N ASP A 231 -29.71 -58.87 -21.27
CA ASP A 231 -29.73 -60.15 -21.96
C ASP A 231 -29.61 -61.28 -20.93
N PRO A 232 -30.51 -62.31 -20.97
CA PRO A 232 -30.48 -63.42 -20.00
C PRO A 232 -29.15 -64.16 -20.09
N THR A 233 -28.48 -64.25 -18.96
CA THR A 233 -27.26 -65.02 -18.79
C THR A 233 -27.48 -66.48 -19.33
N PRO A 234 -26.65 -67.00 -20.26
CA PRO A 234 -26.80 -68.34 -20.76
C PRO A 234 -26.63 -69.34 -19.61
N THR A 235 -27.61 -70.23 -19.49
CA THR A 235 -27.60 -71.38 -18.55
C THR A 235 -26.41 -72.28 -18.88
N PRO A 236 -25.56 -72.66 -17.91
CA PRO A 236 -24.45 -73.57 -18.19
C PRO A 236 -25.00 -74.96 -18.61
N THR A 237 -24.55 -75.43 -19.75
CA THR A 237 -24.85 -76.81 -20.28
C THR A 237 -24.23 -77.77 -19.30
N PRO A 238 -24.97 -78.83 -18.87
CA PRO A 238 -24.42 -79.87 -18.02
C PRO A 238 -23.32 -80.65 -18.76
N ASP A 239 -22.24 -80.94 -18.09
CA ASP A 239 -21.15 -81.76 -18.57
C ASP A 239 -21.64 -83.19 -18.77
N PRO A 240 -21.54 -83.84 -19.98
CA PRO A 240 -22.11 -85.09 -20.24
C PRO A 240 -21.25 -86.34 -19.84
N ASN A 241 -20.19 -86.19 -19.06
CA ASN A 241 -19.34 -87.32 -18.75
C ASN A 241 -18.87 -87.44 -17.31
N PRO A 242 -19.64 -88.08 -16.40
CA PRO A 242 -19.09 -88.55 -15.15
C PRO A 242 -18.28 -89.79 -15.36
N ASN A 243 -16.96 -89.71 -15.29
CA ASN A 243 -16.10 -90.89 -15.33
C ASN A 243 -16.13 -91.62 -13.96
N PRO A 244 -16.46 -92.92 -13.84
CA PRO A 244 -16.46 -93.66 -12.60
C PRO A 244 -15.09 -94.28 -12.33
N THR A 245 -14.48 -93.96 -11.20
CA THR A 245 -13.72 -94.86 -10.29
C THR A 245 -13.42 -94.15 -8.99
#